data_58109f335572a2708783d945b58cd214
#
_entry.id   58109f335572a2708783d945b58cd214
#
_cell.length_a   1.000
_cell.length_b   1.000
_cell.length_c   1.000
_cell.angle_alpha   90.00
_cell.angle_beta   90.00
_cell.angle_gamma   90.00
#
_symmetry.space_group_name_H-M   'P 1'
#
loop_
_entity.id
_entity.type
_entity.pdbx_description
1 polymer ?
#
loop_
_entity_poly.entity_id
_entity_poly.type
_entity_poly.pdbx_seq_one_letter_code
_entity_poly.pdbx_strand_id
1 'polypeptide(L)'
;MRKFKLASLLIILFTLVFTSINVMAAENDKIILIDPGHGGFDGGAKSKNGVVEKDINLKISLKLKEVLEGKGYKVYLTRESDEALGNSGSTIKEKKREDLKKRRDMKKEVKCDVFVSIHQNMFPQEKCYGAQVWHSSNEVSKKLADSIQNSIKETLNDNNKRVSKPAGDSYLILRDDYSGASVLVECGFLSNMQEEKELQTEEHQNKLAEGISLGIERYFEEINKN
;
A
#
# COMPACT_ATOMS: atom_id res chain seq x y z
N MET A 1 -52.33 -22.59 30.98
CA MET A 1 -52.20 -21.32 30.21
C MET A 1 -50.94 -20.54 30.48
N ARG A 2 -50.35 -20.47 31.69
CA ARG A 2 -49.12 -19.70 32.02
C ARG A 2 -47.82 -20.28 31.41
N LYS A 3 -47.72 -21.62 31.23
CA LYS A 3 -46.53 -22.28 30.66
C LYS A 3 -46.37 -22.05 29.14
N PHE A 4 -47.47 -21.90 28.41
CA PHE A 4 -47.43 -21.62 26.95
C PHE A 4 -46.99 -20.19 26.62
N LYS A 5 -47.29 -19.21 27.47
CA LYS A 5 -46.87 -17.82 27.30
C LYS A 5 -45.37 -17.63 27.51
N LEU A 6 -44.75 -18.43 28.40
CA LEU A 6 -43.30 -18.36 28.68
C LEU A 6 -42.48 -18.97 27.53
N ALA A 7 -42.97 -20.06 26.90
CA ALA A 7 -42.31 -20.70 25.75
C ALA A 7 -42.35 -19.80 24.51
N SER A 8 -43.46 -19.10 24.28
CA SER A 8 -43.56 -18.15 23.16
C SER A 8 -42.64 -16.93 23.31
N LEU A 9 -42.46 -16.46 24.55
CA LEU A 9 -41.54 -15.33 24.83
C LEU A 9 -40.08 -15.72 24.65
N LEU A 10 -39.68 -16.94 25.00
CA LEU A 10 -38.33 -17.48 24.78
C LEU A 10 -38.01 -17.70 23.31
N ILE A 11 -38.98 -18.11 22.50
CA ILE A 11 -38.79 -18.29 21.05
C ILE A 11 -38.61 -16.93 20.34
N ILE A 12 -39.36 -15.90 20.75
CA ILE A 12 -39.21 -14.55 20.22
C ILE A 12 -37.86 -13.93 20.61
N LEU A 13 -37.36 -14.20 21.80
CA LEU A 13 -36.04 -13.73 22.26
C LEU A 13 -34.90 -14.44 21.54
N PHE A 14 -35.08 -15.73 21.19
CA PHE A 14 -34.05 -16.50 20.47
C PHE A 14 -34.00 -16.16 18.97
N THR A 15 -35.08 -15.73 18.35
CA THR A 15 -35.09 -15.26 16.96
C THR A 15 -34.50 -13.85 16.78
N LEU A 16 -34.51 -13.02 17.84
CA LEU A 16 -33.90 -11.68 17.83
C LEU A 16 -32.38 -11.70 17.96
N VAL A 17 -31.78 -12.78 18.46
CA VAL A 17 -30.32 -12.92 18.62
C VAL A 17 -29.62 -13.42 17.35
N PHE A 18 -30.36 -13.94 16.37
CA PHE A 18 -29.83 -14.47 15.10
C PHE A 18 -30.03 -13.57 13.88
N THR A 19 -30.42 -12.33 14.04
CA THR A 19 -30.20 -11.37 12.97
C THR A 19 -28.71 -11.00 12.99
N SER A 20 -27.88 -11.86 12.42
CA SER A 20 -26.55 -11.50 11.97
C SER A 20 -26.74 -10.27 11.09
N ILE A 21 -26.40 -9.11 11.62
CA ILE A 21 -26.23 -7.92 10.81
C ILE A 21 -25.04 -8.26 9.90
N ASN A 22 -25.33 -8.83 8.74
CA ASN A 22 -24.38 -8.75 7.64
C ASN A 22 -24.28 -7.25 7.35
N VAL A 23 -23.34 -6.58 8.01
CA VAL A 23 -22.82 -5.31 7.53
C VAL A 23 -22.11 -5.69 6.24
N MET A 24 -22.85 -5.73 5.14
CA MET A 24 -22.26 -5.69 3.83
C MET A 24 -21.48 -4.37 3.81
N ALA A 25 -20.17 -4.47 3.85
CA ALA A 25 -19.34 -3.33 3.50
C ALA A 25 -19.90 -2.79 2.19
N ALA A 26 -20.31 -1.53 2.18
CA ALA A 26 -20.78 -0.91 0.95
C ALA A 26 -19.68 -1.12 -0.10
N GLU A 27 -20.02 -1.73 -1.23
CA GLU A 27 -19.07 -1.96 -2.31
C GLU A 27 -18.51 -0.60 -2.71
N ASN A 28 -17.23 -0.40 -2.46
CA ASN A 28 -16.57 0.85 -2.76
C ASN A 28 -16.04 0.73 -4.21
N ASP A 29 -16.63 1.48 -5.13
CA ASP A 29 -16.26 1.45 -6.56
C ASP A 29 -14.81 1.93 -6.82
N LYS A 30 -14.11 2.40 -5.78
CA LYS A 30 -12.73 2.89 -5.89
C LYS A 30 -11.74 1.76 -6.17
N ILE A 31 -10.94 1.97 -7.20
CA ILE A 31 -9.93 1.03 -7.67
C ILE A 31 -8.55 1.46 -7.20
N ILE A 32 -7.85 0.57 -6.51
CA ILE A 32 -6.49 0.78 -6.02
C ILE A 32 -5.56 -0.20 -6.73
N LEU A 33 -4.49 0.33 -7.33
CA LEU A 33 -3.39 -0.48 -7.88
C LEU A 33 -2.19 -0.37 -6.94
N ILE A 34 -1.81 -1.48 -6.34
CA ILE A 34 -0.60 -1.60 -5.52
C ILE A 34 0.52 -2.15 -6.40
N ASP A 35 1.70 -1.55 -6.30
CA ASP A 35 2.88 -1.97 -7.03
C ASP A 35 3.98 -2.42 -6.05
N PRO A 36 4.16 -3.73 -5.83
CA PRO A 36 5.32 -4.23 -5.10
C PRO A 36 6.59 -3.97 -5.91
N GLY A 37 7.37 -2.95 -5.58
CA GLY A 37 8.57 -2.56 -6.32
C GLY A 37 9.53 -3.72 -6.56
N HIS A 38 10.26 -3.68 -7.68
CA HIS A 38 11.19 -4.74 -8.10
C HIS A 38 10.53 -6.11 -8.34
N GLY A 39 11.31 -7.19 -8.40
CA GLY A 39 10.81 -8.56 -8.61
C GLY A 39 11.63 -9.33 -9.63
N GLY A 40 11.60 -10.67 -9.53
CA GLY A 40 12.33 -11.58 -10.40
C GLY A 40 13.83 -11.26 -10.41
N PHE A 41 14.37 -10.91 -11.58
CA PHE A 41 15.78 -10.58 -11.76
C PHE A 41 16.22 -9.28 -11.08
N ASP A 42 15.28 -8.38 -10.77
CA ASP A 42 15.56 -7.12 -10.07
C ASP A 42 15.29 -7.26 -8.57
N GLY A 43 16.34 -7.42 -7.79
CA GLY A 43 16.25 -7.53 -6.34
C GLY A 43 15.95 -6.20 -5.63
N GLY A 44 16.15 -5.06 -6.31
CA GLY A 44 16.20 -3.77 -5.63
C GLY A 44 17.47 -3.60 -4.78
N ALA A 45 17.37 -2.87 -3.70
CA ALA A 45 18.45 -2.73 -2.73
C ALA A 45 18.69 -4.05 -1.95
N LYS A 46 19.94 -4.22 -1.49
CA LYS A 46 20.32 -5.33 -0.62
C LYS A 46 21.10 -4.79 0.58
N SER A 47 20.61 -5.07 1.78
CA SER A 47 21.28 -4.65 3.00
C SER A 47 22.63 -5.34 3.20
N LYS A 48 23.41 -4.87 4.17
CA LYS A 48 24.67 -5.51 4.57
C LYS A 48 24.47 -6.94 5.11
N ASN A 49 23.31 -7.22 5.70
CA ASN A 49 22.95 -8.54 6.25
C ASN A 49 22.28 -9.45 5.21
N GLY A 50 22.16 -9.00 3.97
CA GLY A 50 21.63 -9.81 2.88
C GLY A 50 20.13 -9.72 2.66
N VAL A 51 19.41 -8.85 3.39
CA VAL A 51 17.98 -8.62 3.20
C VAL A 51 17.74 -7.93 1.86
N VAL A 52 16.81 -8.47 1.08
CA VAL A 52 16.52 -8.02 -0.29
C VAL A 52 15.22 -7.24 -0.33
N GLU A 53 15.24 -6.07 -0.95
CA GLU A 53 14.13 -5.13 -0.99
C GLU A 53 12.84 -5.72 -1.58
N LYS A 54 12.93 -6.41 -2.73
CA LYS A 54 11.77 -6.98 -3.42
C LYS A 54 10.90 -7.90 -2.57
N ASP A 55 11.53 -8.60 -1.60
CA ASP A 55 10.84 -9.57 -0.74
C ASP A 55 10.01 -8.86 0.33
N ILE A 56 10.54 -7.77 0.89
CA ILE A 56 9.82 -6.92 1.85
C ILE A 56 8.69 -6.18 1.14
N ASN A 57 8.96 -5.61 -0.04
CA ASN A 57 7.95 -4.91 -0.84
C ASN A 57 6.74 -5.80 -1.11
N LEU A 58 6.96 -7.04 -1.51
CA LEU A 58 5.88 -8.00 -1.76
C LEU A 58 5.07 -8.30 -0.51
N LYS A 59 5.74 -8.56 0.62
CA LYS A 59 5.06 -8.87 1.89
C LYS A 59 4.17 -7.72 2.37
N ILE A 60 4.69 -6.48 2.37
CA ILE A 60 3.90 -5.30 2.77
C ILE A 60 2.72 -5.10 1.81
N SER A 61 2.94 -5.26 0.49
CA SER A 61 1.90 -5.08 -0.52
C SER A 61 0.76 -6.09 -0.40
N LEU A 62 1.05 -7.36 -0.10
CA LEU A 62 0.03 -8.39 0.12
C LEU A 62 -0.81 -8.09 1.37
N LYS A 63 -0.18 -7.64 2.47
CA LYS A 63 -0.88 -7.19 3.67
C LYS A 63 -1.75 -5.96 3.42
N LEU A 64 -1.24 -5.00 2.65
CA LEU A 64 -2.00 -3.80 2.26
C LEU A 64 -3.22 -4.16 1.40
N LYS A 65 -3.08 -5.11 0.47
CA LYS A 65 -4.21 -5.65 -0.32
C LYS A 65 -5.29 -6.21 0.61
N GLU A 66 -4.92 -7.09 1.53
CA GLU A 66 -5.86 -7.71 2.47
C GLU A 66 -6.63 -6.67 3.30
N VAL A 67 -5.93 -5.67 3.85
CA VAL A 67 -6.54 -4.60 4.63
C VAL A 67 -7.52 -3.78 3.78
N LEU A 68 -7.15 -3.41 2.56
CA LEU A 68 -7.98 -2.59 1.68
C LEU A 68 -9.20 -3.37 1.14
N GLU A 69 -9.03 -4.64 0.76
CA GLU A 69 -10.15 -5.50 0.35
C GLU A 69 -11.13 -5.71 1.50
N GLY A 70 -10.64 -5.88 2.74
CA GLY A 70 -11.47 -5.94 3.95
C GLY A 70 -12.31 -4.68 4.20
N LYS A 71 -11.90 -3.54 3.61
CA LYS A 71 -12.63 -2.26 3.64
C LYS A 71 -13.53 -2.03 2.42
N GLY A 72 -13.64 -3.01 1.53
CA GLY A 72 -14.52 -2.99 0.36
C GLY A 72 -13.91 -2.32 -0.88
N TYR A 73 -12.63 -1.96 -0.89
CA TYR A 73 -11.96 -1.45 -2.09
C TYR A 73 -11.70 -2.55 -3.11
N LYS A 74 -11.74 -2.19 -4.39
CA LYS A 74 -11.28 -3.06 -5.46
C LYS A 74 -9.76 -2.92 -5.64
N VAL A 75 -9.00 -3.99 -5.35
CA VAL A 75 -7.54 -3.93 -5.32
C VAL A 75 -6.93 -4.81 -6.39
N TYR A 76 -5.96 -4.26 -7.11
CA TYR A 76 -5.09 -4.97 -8.04
C TYR A 76 -3.65 -4.84 -7.60
N LEU A 77 -2.82 -5.85 -7.90
CA LEU A 77 -1.37 -5.78 -7.75
C LEU A 77 -0.71 -5.84 -9.13
N THR A 78 0.44 -5.19 -9.27
CA THR A 78 1.27 -5.35 -10.47
C THR A 78 1.93 -6.72 -10.52
N ARG A 79 2.25 -7.31 -9.36
CA ARG A 79 2.70 -8.70 -9.17
C ARG A 79 2.24 -9.26 -7.84
N GLU A 80 1.96 -10.56 -7.78
CA GLU A 80 1.59 -11.28 -6.55
C GLU A 80 2.64 -12.32 -6.12
N SER A 81 3.71 -12.45 -6.92
CA SER A 81 4.83 -13.38 -6.67
C SER A 81 6.18 -12.70 -6.93
N ASP A 82 7.28 -13.44 -6.73
CA ASP A 82 8.62 -12.95 -7.09
C ASP A 82 8.87 -13.08 -8.60
N GLU A 83 8.28 -12.17 -9.35
CA GLU A 83 8.36 -12.10 -10.79
C GLU A 83 8.64 -10.68 -11.28
N ALA A 84 9.19 -10.57 -12.49
CA ALA A 84 9.33 -9.32 -13.23
C ALA A 84 8.28 -9.27 -14.33
N LEU A 85 7.66 -8.12 -14.57
CA LEU A 85 6.67 -7.94 -15.62
C LEU A 85 7.30 -7.83 -17.01
N GLY A 86 8.54 -7.32 -17.09
CA GLY A 86 9.32 -7.16 -18.32
C GLY A 86 10.52 -8.08 -18.33
N ASN A 87 10.65 -8.94 -19.34
CA ASN A 87 11.78 -9.87 -19.46
C ASN A 87 12.23 -10.12 -20.92
N SER A 88 11.76 -9.35 -21.88
CA SER A 88 12.08 -9.52 -23.30
C SER A 88 13.34 -8.77 -23.74
N GLY A 89 13.81 -7.79 -22.97
CA GLY A 89 15.03 -7.03 -23.29
C GLY A 89 16.30 -7.88 -23.30
N SER A 90 17.26 -7.51 -24.14
CA SER A 90 18.56 -8.21 -24.30
C SER A 90 19.51 -7.92 -23.13
N THR A 91 19.38 -6.75 -22.49
CA THR A 91 20.21 -6.31 -21.36
C THR A 91 19.37 -6.13 -20.10
N ILE A 92 20.00 -6.19 -18.93
CA ILE A 92 19.33 -5.90 -17.64
C ILE A 92 18.70 -4.51 -17.65
N LYS A 93 19.35 -3.52 -18.26
CA LYS A 93 18.81 -2.15 -18.37
C LYS A 93 17.53 -2.11 -19.21
N GLU A 94 17.49 -2.82 -20.32
CA GLU A 94 16.30 -2.91 -21.17
C GLU A 94 15.16 -3.63 -20.46
N LYS A 95 15.44 -4.75 -19.79
CA LYS A 95 14.47 -5.50 -19.01
C LYS A 95 13.87 -4.64 -17.90
N LYS A 96 14.69 -3.91 -17.13
CA LYS A 96 14.19 -2.98 -16.09
C LYS A 96 13.33 -1.87 -16.69
N ARG A 97 13.71 -1.31 -17.83
CA ARG A 97 12.92 -0.27 -18.50
C ARG A 97 11.57 -0.80 -18.98
N GLU A 98 11.54 -2.00 -19.51
CA GLU A 98 10.30 -2.69 -19.92
C GLU A 98 9.41 -2.94 -18.72
N ASP A 99 9.96 -3.47 -17.63
CA ASP A 99 9.25 -3.74 -16.38
C ASP A 99 8.58 -2.47 -15.84
N LEU A 100 9.33 -1.39 -15.67
CA LEU A 100 8.81 -0.11 -15.21
C LEU A 100 7.72 0.47 -16.14
N LYS A 101 7.87 0.26 -17.46
CA LYS A 101 6.86 0.69 -18.42
C LYS A 101 5.55 -0.08 -18.22
N LYS A 102 5.60 -1.41 -18.08
CA LYS A 102 4.42 -2.24 -17.85
C LYS A 102 3.71 -1.86 -16.55
N ARG A 103 4.45 -1.69 -15.44
CA ARG A 103 3.88 -1.21 -14.15
C ARG A 103 3.14 0.11 -14.31
N ARG A 104 3.74 1.05 -15.03
CA ARG A 104 3.13 2.35 -15.32
C ARG A 104 1.87 2.23 -16.18
N ASP A 105 1.92 1.41 -17.24
CA ASP A 105 0.84 1.24 -18.19
C ASP A 105 -0.38 0.56 -17.54
N MET A 106 -0.18 -0.34 -16.57
CA MET A 106 -1.25 -0.97 -15.78
C MET A 106 -2.16 0.03 -15.08
N LYS A 107 -1.68 1.23 -14.70
CA LYS A 107 -2.54 2.28 -14.13
C LYS A 107 -3.71 2.62 -15.05
N LYS A 108 -3.45 2.74 -16.35
CA LYS A 108 -4.45 3.04 -17.37
C LYS A 108 -5.31 1.83 -17.72
N GLU A 109 -4.72 0.63 -17.71
CA GLU A 109 -5.42 -0.63 -18.01
C GLU A 109 -6.50 -0.91 -16.98
N VAL A 110 -6.16 -0.80 -15.68
CA VAL A 110 -7.13 -1.04 -14.61
C VAL A 110 -7.95 0.20 -14.24
N LYS A 111 -7.59 1.38 -14.79
CA LYS A 111 -8.24 2.68 -14.50
C LYS A 111 -8.29 2.99 -13.00
N CYS A 112 -7.16 2.80 -12.30
CA CYS A 112 -7.12 2.96 -10.85
C CYS A 112 -7.35 4.43 -10.43
N ASP A 113 -8.10 4.64 -9.36
CA ASP A 113 -8.22 5.96 -8.71
C ASP A 113 -6.92 6.31 -7.95
N VAL A 114 -6.27 5.28 -7.38
CA VAL A 114 -5.04 5.38 -6.59
C VAL A 114 -4.03 4.33 -7.05
N PHE A 115 -2.80 4.78 -7.28
CA PHE A 115 -1.62 3.95 -7.50
C PHE A 115 -0.63 4.15 -6.35
N VAL A 116 -0.22 3.04 -5.70
CA VAL A 116 0.74 3.04 -4.60
C VAL A 116 1.86 2.06 -4.89
N SER A 117 3.08 2.55 -5.14
CA SER A 117 4.28 1.71 -5.28
C SER A 117 4.97 1.59 -3.92
N ILE A 118 5.32 0.37 -3.53
CA ILE A 118 5.93 0.02 -2.25
C ILE A 118 7.40 -0.30 -2.44
N HIS A 119 8.26 0.41 -1.72
CA HIS A 119 9.72 0.34 -1.80
C HIS A 119 10.38 0.41 -0.43
N GLN A 120 11.69 0.11 -0.39
CA GLN A 120 12.57 0.34 0.75
C GLN A 120 13.74 1.22 0.33
N ASN A 121 14.06 2.19 1.16
CA ASN A 121 15.17 3.10 0.91
C ASN A 121 16.53 2.46 1.27
N MET A 122 17.57 2.92 0.61
CA MET A 122 18.95 2.56 0.93
C MET A 122 19.83 3.79 0.75
N PHE A 123 20.54 4.19 1.80
CA PHE A 123 21.37 5.37 1.80
C PHE A 123 22.73 5.12 2.46
N PRO A 124 23.83 5.77 2.03
CA PRO A 124 25.15 5.55 2.64
C PRO A 124 25.20 5.86 4.14
N GLN A 125 24.38 6.81 4.61
CA GLN A 125 24.32 7.19 6.02
C GLN A 125 23.35 6.27 6.78
N GLU A 126 23.88 5.36 7.58
CA GLU A 126 23.12 4.39 8.38
C GLU A 126 22.16 5.04 9.42
N LYS A 127 22.40 6.31 9.77
CA LYS A 127 21.53 7.08 10.66
C LYS A 127 20.22 7.56 10.02
N CYS A 128 20.07 7.45 8.69
CA CYS A 128 18.83 7.79 8.01
C CYS A 128 17.74 6.80 8.39
N TYR A 129 16.55 7.31 8.75
CA TYR A 129 15.41 6.50 9.14
C TYR A 129 14.07 7.18 8.79
N GLY A 130 13.00 6.43 8.91
CA GLY A 130 11.62 6.88 8.78
C GLY A 130 11.08 6.78 7.35
N ALA A 131 9.83 6.36 7.23
CA ALA A 131 9.13 6.26 5.96
C ALA A 131 9.03 7.61 5.25
N GLN A 132 9.12 7.60 3.91
CA GLN A 132 9.07 8.77 3.05
C GLN A 132 8.13 8.53 1.88
N VAL A 133 7.13 9.41 1.70
CA VAL A 133 6.21 9.32 0.55
C VAL A 133 6.61 10.32 -0.54
N TRP A 134 6.69 9.82 -1.78
CA TRP A 134 6.93 10.60 -2.97
C TRP A 134 5.68 10.62 -3.84
N HIS A 135 5.41 11.73 -4.53
CA HIS A 135 4.20 11.87 -5.34
C HIS A 135 4.49 12.37 -6.76
N SER A 136 3.61 12.04 -7.71
CA SER A 136 3.62 12.62 -9.03
C SER A 136 3.25 14.12 -8.97
N SER A 137 3.35 14.81 -10.10
CA SER A 137 3.25 16.28 -10.15
C SER A 137 1.84 16.84 -9.95
N ASN A 138 0.77 16.01 -10.02
CA ASN A 138 -0.59 16.48 -9.91
C ASN A 138 -1.04 16.68 -8.44
N GLU A 139 -2.01 17.56 -8.21
CA GLU A 139 -2.49 17.92 -6.88
C GLU A 139 -3.15 16.74 -6.12
N VAL A 140 -3.85 15.85 -6.84
CA VAL A 140 -4.48 14.68 -6.19
C VAL A 140 -3.44 13.73 -5.62
N SER A 141 -2.30 13.57 -6.29
CA SER A 141 -1.17 12.77 -5.80
C SER A 141 -0.50 13.41 -4.59
N LYS A 142 -0.37 14.73 -4.57
CA LYS A 142 0.16 15.45 -3.41
C LYS A 142 -0.73 15.26 -2.19
N LYS A 143 -2.05 15.42 -2.32
CA LYS A 143 -3.01 15.18 -1.23
C LYS A 143 -2.94 13.75 -0.70
N LEU A 144 -2.90 12.75 -1.60
CA LEU A 144 -2.73 11.35 -1.21
C LEU A 144 -1.43 11.14 -0.45
N ALA A 145 -0.32 11.69 -0.94
CA ALA A 145 0.99 11.55 -0.31
C ALA A 145 1.04 12.18 1.09
N ASP A 146 0.47 13.37 1.25
CA ASP A 146 0.39 14.06 2.55
C ASP A 146 -0.42 13.21 3.54
N SER A 147 -1.56 12.67 3.10
CA SER A 147 -2.42 11.81 3.91
C SER A 147 -1.71 10.53 4.35
N ILE A 148 -1.08 9.79 3.41
CA ILE A 148 -0.34 8.56 3.71
C ILE A 148 0.86 8.86 4.62
N GLN A 149 1.65 9.90 4.34
CA GLN A 149 2.82 10.27 5.16
C GLN A 149 2.43 10.52 6.61
N ASN A 150 1.33 11.24 6.84
CA ASN A 150 0.85 11.54 8.19
C ASN A 150 0.29 10.29 8.89
N SER A 151 -0.49 9.49 8.18
CA SER A 151 -1.08 8.27 8.74
C SER A 151 -0.04 7.21 9.10
N ILE A 152 1.03 7.04 8.30
CA ILE A 152 2.15 6.16 8.66
C ILE A 152 2.83 6.65 9.94
N LYS A 153 3.10 7.96 10.08
CA LYS A 153 3.69 8.52 11.31
C LYS A 153 2.83 8.24 12.55
N GLU A 154 1.52 8.43 12.43
CA GLU A 154 0.58 8.16 13.51
C GLU A 154 0.60 6.68 13.91
N THR A 155 0.56 5.78 12.92
CA THR A 155 0.46 4.34 13.13
C THR A 155 1.76 3.74 13.70
N LEU A 156 2.92 4.19 13.19
CA LEU A 156 4.22 3.72 13.69
C LEU A 156 4.64 4.39 14.99
N ASN A 157 4.22 5.65 15.22
CA ASN A 157 4.60 6.46 16.39
C ASN A 157 6.13 6.55 16.58
N ASP A 158 6.87 6.73 15.48
CA ASP A 158 8.33 6.56 15.38
C ASP A 158 9.13 7.87 15.40
N ASN A 159 8.56 9.00 15.78
CA ASN A 159 9.18 10.33 15.69
C ASN A 159 9.67 10.74 14.29
N ASN A 160 9.20 10.12 13.25
CA ASN A 160 9.54 10.45 11.88
C ASN A 160 9.20 11.90 11.53
N LYS A 161 10.22 12.70 11.19
CA LYS A 161 10.07 14.13 10.84
C LYS A 161 9.94 14.37 9.34
N ARG A 162 9.95 13.31 8.53
CA ARG A 162 9.83 13.44 7.07
C ARG A 162 8.44 13.93 6.68
N VAL A 163 8.39 14.63 5.56
CA VAL A 163 7.15 15.10 4.91
C VAL A 163 7.10 14.52 3.51
N SER A 164 5.92 14.41 2.92
CA SER A 164 5.79 14.03 1.53
C SER A 164 6.59 14.94 0.60
N LYS A 165 7.04 14.43 -0.56
CA LYS A 165 7.85 15.20 -1.51
C LYS A 165 7.45 14.92 -2.95
N PRO A 166 7.57 15.93 -3.84
CA PRO A 166 7.43 15.68 -5.26
C PRO A 166 8.57 14.78 -5.76
N ALA A 167 8.23 13.79 -6.58
CA ALA A 167 9.18 12.84 -7.16
C ALA A 167 10.06 13.49 -8.23
N GLY A 168 9.58 14.52 -8.91
CA GLY A 168 10.26 15.12 -10.05
C GLY A 168 10.62 14.03 -11.06
N ASP A 169 11.89 14.02 -11.46
CA ASP A 169 12.43 13.02 -12.40
C ASP A 169 13.03 11.77 -11.74
N SER A 170 12.94 11.63 -10.43
CA SER A 170 13.62 10.56 -9.70
C SER A 170 13.02 9.17 -9.96
N TYR A 171 11.70 9.08 -10.16
CA TYR A 171 10.99 7.81 -10.31
C TYR A 171 10.20 7.75 -11.61
N LEU A 172 10.64 6.92 -12.55
CA LEU A 172 10.02 6.79 -13.88
C LEU A 172 8.54 6.36 -13.77
N ILE A 173 8.19 5.58 -12.79
CA ILE A 173 6.83 5.09 -12.56
C ILE A 173 5.84 6.19 -12.18
N LEU A 174 6.34 7.34 -11.68
CA LEU A 174 5.55 8.54 -11.33
C LEU A 174 5.60 9.64 -12.38
N ARG A 175 6.38 9.44 -13.46
CA ARG A 175 6.53 10.41 -14.58
C ARG A 175 5.57 10.07 -15.71
N ASP A 176 4.30 10.35 -15.53
CA ASP A 176 3.30 10.21 -16.58
C ASP A 176 2.16 11.24 -16.40
N ASP A 177 1.31 11.34 -17.42
CA ASP A 177 0.12 12.20 -17.41
C ASP A 177 -1.12 11.48 -16.87
N TYR A 178 -0.92 10.52 -15.94
CA TYR A 178 -2.03 9.81 -15.33
C TYR A 178 -2.83 10.72 -14.41
N SER A 179 -4.16 10.78 -14.59
CA SER A 179 -5.02 11.67 -13.84
C SER A 179 -5.34 11.21 -12.42
N GLY A 180 -5.25 9.90 -12.15
CA GLY A 180 -5.41 9.34 -10.81
C GLY A 180 -4.25 9.72 -9.88
N ALA A 181 -4.46 9.55 -8.58
CA ALA A 181 -3.43 9.81 -7.59
C ALA A 181 -2.32 8.74 -7.62
N SER A 182 -1.06 9.15 -7.74
CA SER A 182 0.09 8.23 -7.85
C SER A 182 1.19 8.59 -6.87
N VAL A 183 1.56 7.62 -6.03
CA VAL A 183 2.60 7.78 -5.01
C VAL A 183 3.56 6.59 -4.98
N LEU A 184 4.76 6.82 -4.42
CA LEU A 184 5.72 5.80 -4.06
C LEU A 184 6.06 5.97 -2.57
N VAL A 185 5.95 4.88 -1.83
CA VAL A 185 6.21 4.82 -0.39
C VAL A 185 7.51 4.08 -0.15
N GLU A 186 8.54 4.80 0.29
CA GLU A 186 9.75 4.23 0.89
C GLU A 186 9.44 3.91 2.35
N CYS A 187 9.19 2.65 2.68
CA CYS A 187 8.66 2.24 3.98
C CYS A 187 9.67 2.38 5.13
N GLY A 188 10.96 2.39 4.84
CA GLY A 188 12.06 2.54 5.79
C GLY A 188 13.39 2.33 5.09
N PHE A 189 14.49 2.37 5.84
CA PHE A 189 15.86 2.31 5.31
C PHE A 189 16.51 0.96 5.59
N LEU A 190 16.80 0.17 4.55
CA LEU A 190 17.58 -1.08 4.66
C LEU A 190 19.03 -0.85 5.09
N SER A 191 19.53 0.39 5.00
CA SER A 191 20.84 0.79 5.52
C SER A 191 20.86 1.06 7.02
N ASN A 192 19.69 1.25 7.65
CA ASN A 192 19.55 1.44 9.09
C ASN A 192 19.31 0.08 9.76
N MET A 193 20.20 -0.31 10.67
CA MET A 193 20.21 -1.64 11.28
C MET A 193 18.94 -1.95 12.10
N GLN A 194 18.34 -0.91 12.70
CA GLN A 194 17.09 -1.06 13.46
C GLN A 194 15.91 -1.23 12.51
N GLU A 195 15.75 -0.33 11.53
CA GLU A 195 14.66 -0.43 10.56
C GLU A 195 14.75 -1.70 9.71
N GLU A 196 15.96 -2.12 9.31
CA GLU A 196 16.15 -3.41 8.61
C GLU A 196 15.56 -4.60 9.39
N LYS A 197 15.75 -4.62 10.71
CA LYS A 197 15.18 -5.69 11.56
C LYS A 197 13.65 -5.55 11.66
N GLU A 198 13.16 -4.33 11.90
CA GLU A 198 11.73 -4.03 12.04
C GLU A 198 10.96 -4.36 10.74
N LEU A 199 11.48 -3.96 9.57
CA LEU A 199 10.91 -4.21 8.25
C LEU A 199 10.73 -5.70 7.92
N GLN A 200 11.48 -6.59 8.58
CA GLN A 200 11.35 -8.05 8.42
C GLN A 200 10.28 -8.66 9.32
N THR A 201 9.75 -7.92 10.30
CA THR A 201 8.74 -8.42 11.24
C THR A 201 7.32 -8.26 10.69
N GLU A 202 6.46 -9.26 10.96
CA GLU A 202 5.05 -9.17 10.60
C GLU A 202 4.34 -8.00 11.28
N GLU A 203 4.66 -7.73 12.55
CA GLU A 203 4.06 -6.62 13.30
C GLU A 203 4.29 -5.28 12.62
N HIS A 204 5.54 -4.98 12.25
CA HIS A 204 5.89 -3.71 11.61
C HIS A 204 5.30 -3.60 10.20
N GLN A 205 5.32 -4.69 9.42
CA GLN A 205 4.70 -4.75 8.10
C GLN A 205 3.17 -4.54 8.15
N ASN A 206 2.50 -5.09 9.16
CA ASN A 206 1.07 -4.86 9.40
C ASN A 206 0.80 -3.38 9.72
N LYS A 207 1.57 -2.78 10.64
CA LYS A 207 1.45 -1.35 10.96
C LYS A 207 1.66 -0.45 9.74
N LEU A 208 2.62 -0.77 8.89
CA LEU A 208 2.83 -0.04 7.62
C LEU A 208 1.62 -0.16 6.70
N ALA A 209 1.10 -1.38 6.49
CA ALA A 209 -0.08 -1.62 5.68
C ALA A 209 -1.32 -0.87 6.22
N GLU A 210 -1.53 -0.90 7.53
CA GLU A 210 -2.61 -0.15 8.21
C GLU A 210 -2.43 1.36 8.04
N GLY A 211 -1.23 1.90 8.23
CA GLY A 211 -0.94 3.33 8.08
C GLY A 211 -1.16 3.81 6.64
N ILE A 212 -0.73 3.03 5.64
CA ILE A 212 -0.96 3.34 4.22
C ILE A 212 -2.46 3.29 3.91
N SER A 213 -3.15 2.25 4.35
CA SER A 213 -4.60 2.08 4.16
C SER A 213 -5.40 3.24 4.79
N LEU A 214 -5.07 3.63 6.02
CA LEU A 214 -5.69 4.76 6.70
C LEU A 214 -5.50 6.07 5.93
N GLY A 215 -4.29 6.27 5.37
CA GLY A 215 -4.01 7.43 4.53
C GLY A 215 -4.82 7.45 3.24
N ILE A 216 -5.04 6.30 2.61
CA ILE A 216 -5.90 6.18 1.41
C ILE A 216 -7.37 6.49 1.75
N GLU A 217 -7.89 5.98 2.87
CA GLU A 217 -9.25 6.27 3.33
C GLU A 217 -9.47 7.76 3.55
N ARG A 218 -8.59 8.39 4.34
CA ARG A 218 -8.66 9.83 4.63
C ARG A 218 -8.59 10.69 3.36
N TYR A 219 -7.79 10.27 2.39
CA TYR A 219 -7.72 10.92 1.09
C TYR A 219 -9.07 10.85 0.37
N PHE A 220 -9.70 9.68 0.28
CA PHE A 220 -11.00 9.54 -0.36
C PHE A 220 -12.10 10.32 0.41
N GLU A 221 -12.07 10.33 1.73
CA GLU A 221 -13.00 11.14 2.53
C GLU A 221 -12.84 12.64 2.24
N GLU A 222 -11.61 13.13 2.08
CA GLU A 222 -11.34 14.53 1.78
C GLU A 222 -11.85 14.93 0.40
N ILE A 223 -11.57 14.14 -0.63
CA ILE A 223 -11.99 14.48 -2.00
C ILE A 223 -13.49 14.34 -2.23
N ASN A 224 -14.18 13.50 -1.48
CA ASN A 224 -15.64 13.34 -1.56
C ASN A 224 -16.42 14.48 -0.85
N LYS A 225 -15.76 15.28 -0.01
CA LYS A 225 -16.35 16.43 0.68
C LYS A 225 -16.30 17.74 -0.14
N ASN A 226 -15.51 17.75 -1.21
CA ASN A 226 -15.31 18.90 -2.10
C ASN A 226 -16.07 18.72 -3.42
#